data_237b76371b54991f26cbee9d80c80f0f
#
_entry.id   237b76371b54991f26cbee9d80c80f0f
#
_cell.length_a   1.000
_cell.length_b   1.000
_cell.length_c   1.000
_cell.angle_alpha   90.00
_cell.angle_beta   90.00
_cell.angle_gamma   90.00
#
_symmetry.space_group_name_H-M   'P 1'
#
loop_
_entity.id
_entity.type
_entity.pdbx_description
1 polymer ?
#
loop_
_entity_poly.entity_id
_entity_poly.type
_entity_poly.pdbx_seq_one_letter_code
_entity_poly.pdbx_strand_id
1 'polypeptide(L)'
;GFAQYTECGGIVLIREGEEHLYEDNLSSMSAVGAEYELLNASEIEKLYPGITLTSFGPPKTLADEKFGQTSGGKITSAILVPAAGYVSDPQLASHNLQMAAKNHGADFMFNAPVSTVITDKNVSGGVVLKNGDVISSGSTINASGPHSSIINQMAGIADSLKITTRAVRHEVVYLPADARHFQMGGRFLVDTDAGFYQRPDGADLLIGTTDPECDGMNVVNSDHYNASVTEQWTLQAYRAAQRSPA
;
A
#
# COMPACT_ATOMS: atom_id res chain seq x y z
N GLY A 1 -9.91 -11.82 18.32
CA GLY A 1 -10.13 -10.66 17.46
C GLY A 1 -11.10 -10.98 16.33
N PHE A 2 -11.60 -9.95 15.65
CA PHE A 2 -12.54 -10.14 14.53
C PHE A 2 -11.81 -10.29 13.20
N ALA A 3 -10.70 -9.56 13.02
CA ALA A 3 -9.83 -9.71 11.87
C ALA A 3 -8.78 -10.80 12.10
N GLN A 4 -8.39 -11.45 11.01
CA GLN A 4 -7.31 -12.43 11.01
C GLN A 4 -6.12 -11.88 10.22
N TYR A 5 -4.92 -12.14 10.71
CA TYR A 5 -3.70 -11.95 9.96
C TYR A 5 -3.35 -13.27 9.27
N THR A 6 -3.18 -13.23 7.96
CA THR A 6 -2.73 -14.38 7.17
C THR A 6 -1.26 -14.18 6.85
N GLU A 7 -0.40 -14.94 7.51
CA GLU A 7 1.02 -14.99 7.21
C GLU A 7 1.22 -15.89 5.98
N CYS A 8 1.60 -15.30 4.88
CA CYS A 8 1.79 -16.00 3.61
C CYS A 8 3.22 -15.90 3.07
N GLY A 9 4.06 -15.11 3.74
CA GLY A 9 5.36 -14.69 3.24
C GLY A 9 5.24 -13.62 2.15
N GLY A 10 6.32 -12.86 1.96
CA GLY A 10 6.41 -11.83 0.94
C GLY A 10 7.75 -11.85 0.26
N ILE A 11 7.78 -11.57 -1.04
CA ILE A 11 9.00 -11.47 -1.82
C ILE A 11 9.03 -10.14 -2.59
N VAL A 12 10.19 -9.48 -2.56
CA VAL A 12 10.47 -8.28 -3.36
C VAL A 12 11.53 -8.63 -4.38
N LEU A 13 11.19 -8.57 -5.66
CA LEU A 13 12.12 -8.86 -6.75
C LEU A 13 13.07 -7.67 -6.96
N ILE A 14 14.34 -7.96 -7.19
CA ILE A 14 15.39 -6.95 -7.37
C ILE A 14 16.06 -7.16 -8.72
N ARG A 15 16.09 -6.09 -9.52
CA ARG A 15 16.79 -6.05 -10.78
C ARG A 15 18.31 -5.94 -10.56
N GLU A 16 19.07 -6.52 -11.45
CA GLU A 16 20.53 -6.46 -11.48
C GLU A 16 21.04 -5.03 -11.35
N GLY A 17 21.90 -4.80 -10.36
CA GLY A 17 22.51 -3.49 -10.05
C GLY A 17 21.64 -2.57 -9.20
N GLU A 18 20.43 -2.97 -8.79
CA GLU A 18 19.53 -2.18 -7.93
C GLU A 18 19.55 -2.61 -6.46
N GLU A 19 20.40 -3.55 -6.07
CA GLU A 19 20.50 -4.08 -4.72
C GLU A 19 20.70 -2.96 -3.68
N HIS A 20 21.50 -1.95 -4.04
CA HIS A 20 21.83 -0.81 -3.19
C HIS A 20 20.60 0.02 -2.79
N LEU A 21 19.49 -0.01 -3.58
CA LEU A 21 18.27 0.74 -3.28
C LEU A 21 17.52 0.20 -2.05
N TYR A 22 17.86 -1.02 -1.63
CA TYR A 22 17.21 -1.70 -0.52
C TYR A 22 18.04 -1.75 0.77
N GLU A 23 19.28 -1.24 0.77
CA GLU A 23 20.19 -1.31 1.93
C GLU A 23 19.59 -0.64 3.17
N ASP A 24 19.01 0.55 3.03
CA ASP A 24 18.37 1.25 4.14
C ASP A 24 17.15 0.49 4.69
N ASN A 25 16.36 -0.14 3.80
CA ASN A 25 15.22 -0.96 4.19
C ASN A 25 15.68 -2.19 4.98
N LEU A 26 16.70 -2.91 4.49
CA LEU A 26 17.27 -4.07 5.16
C LEU A 26 17.88 -3.71 6.51
N SER A 27 18.59 -2.58 6.58
CA SER A 27 19.13 -2.03 7.83
C SER A 27 18.02 -1.75 8.84
N SER A 28 16.92 -1.11 8.40
CA SER A 28 15.76 -0.82 9.24
C SER A 28 15.07 -2.08 9.73
N MET A 29 14.90 -3.08 8.86
CA MET A 29 14.35 -4.39 9.23
C MET A 29 15.22 -5.08 10.29
N SER A 30 16.52 -5.10 10.09
CA SER A 30 17.48 -5.67 11.05
C SER A 30 17.42 -4.97 12.40
N ALA A 31 17.29 -3.64 12.41
CA ALA A 31 17.23 -2.84 13.64
C ALA A 31 16.00 -3.14 14.50
N VAL A 32 14.90 -3.57 13.90
CA VAL A 32 13.67 -3.97 14.62
C VAL A 32 13.54 -5.49 14.80
N GLY A 33 14.55 -6.27 14.38
CA GLY A 33 14.55 -7.73 14.51
C GLY A 33 13.60 -8.44 13.54
N ALA A 34 13.22 -7.80 12.42
CA ALA A 34 12.46 -8.44 11.38
C ALA A 34 13.37 -9.40 10.57
N GLU A 35 12.93 -10.65 10.44
CA GLU A 35 13.65 -11.68 9.70
C GLU A 35 13.45 -11.52 8.19
N TYR A 36 14.53 -11.68 7.43
CA TYR A 36 14.50 -11.74 5.98
C TYR A 36 15.61 -12.62 5.43
N GLU A 37 15.43 -13.09 4.21
CA GLU A 37 16.41 -13.87 3.47
C GLU A 37 16.70 -13.20 2.12
N LEU A 38 17.95 -13.24 1.68
CA LEU A 38 18.34 -12.80 0.35
C LEU A 38 18.39 -14.01 -0.57
N LEU A 39 17.58 -14.02 -1.62
CA LEU A 39 17.49 -15.09 -2.59
C LEU A 39 18.25 -14.72 -3.87
N ASN A 40 18.93 -15.71 -4.46
CA ASN A 40 19.45 -15.60 -5.82
C ASN A 40 18.40 -16.08 -6.86
N ALA A 41 18.70 -15.90 -8.15
CA ALA A 41 17.79 -16.26 -9.25
C ALA A 41 17.32 -17.73 -9.19
N SER A 42 18.22 -18.69 -8.89
CA SER A 42 17.86 -20.09 -8.80
C SER A 42 16.93 -20.42 -7.63
N GLU A 43 17.06 -19.70 -6.53
CA GLU A 43 16.18 -19.83 -5.36
C GLU A 43 14.82 -19.22 -5.65
N ILE A 44 14.76 -18.09 -6.38
CA ILE A 44 13.51 -17.48 -6.84
C ILE A 44 12.75 -18.45 -7.75
N GLU A 45 13.42 -19.07 -8.73
CA GLU A 45 12.82 -20.06 -9.63
C GLU A 45 12.29 -21.29 -8.91
N LYS A 46 12.97 -21.75 -7.86
CA LYS A 46 12.47 -22.85 -7.01
C LYS A 46 11.23 -22.46 -6.23
N LEU A 47 11.18 -21.21 -5.74
CA LEU A 47 10.07 -20.67 -4.96
C LEU A 47 8.86 -20.38 -5.85
N TYR A 48 9.10 -19.95 -7.10
CA TYR A 48 8.09 -19.60 -8.09
C TYR A 48 8.39 -20.28 -9.44
N PRO A 49 8.07 -21.57 -9.59
CA PRO A 49 8.29 -22.29 -10.85
C PRO A 49 7.58 -21.61 -12.03
N GLY A 50 8.34 -21.28 -13.06
CA GLY A 50 7.84 -20.62 -14.26
C GLY A 50 7.78 -19.09 -14.20
N ILE A 51 8.29 -18.47 -13.12
CA ILE A 51 8.44 -17.00 -13.08
C ILE A 51 9.43 -16.54 -14.16
N THR A 52 9.11 -15.46 -14.84
CA THR A 52 10.02 -14.83 -15.78
C THR A 52 11.00 -13.92 -15.03
N LEU A 53 12.29 -14.20 -15.12
CA LEU A 53 13.34 -13.39 -14.50
C LEU A 53 14.00 -12.39 -15.48
N THR A 54 13.46 -12.22 -16.67
CA THR A 54 13.87 -11.16 -17.60
C THR A 54 13.32 -9.83 -17.11
N SER A 55 14.11 -8.75 -17.19
CA SER A 55 13.65 -7.40 -16.83
C SER A 55 12.74 -6.80 -17.90
N PHE A 56 11.68 -6.13 -17.46
CA PHE A 56 10.77 -5.30 -18.28
C PHE A 56 10.94 -3.81 -17.96
N GLY A 57 11.67 -3.50 -16.88
CA GLY A 57 11.85 -2.14 -16.37
C GLY A 57 12.69 -1.21 -17.28
N PRO A 58 12.55 0.11 -17.06
CA PRO A 58 11.61 0.71 -16.13
C PRO A 58 10.16 0.47 -16.54
N PRO A 59 9.21 0.48 -15.58
CA PRO A 59 7.78 0.30 -15.86
C PRO A 59 7.27 1.25 -16.94
N LYS A 60 6.32 0.78 -17.74
CA LYS A 60 5.75 1.50 -18.88
C LYS A 60 4.23 1.53 -18.82
N THR A 61 3.61 2.51 -19.48
CA THR A 61 2.15 2.56 -19.68
C THR A 61 1.76 1.76 -20.93
N LEU A 62 0.48 1.47 -21.09
CA LEU A 62 -0.04 0.77 -22.28
C LEU A 62 0.19 1.55 -23.59
N ALA A 63 0.32 2.88 -23.50
CA ALA A 63 0.57 3.75 -24.66
C ALA A 63 2.05 3.70 -25.14
N ASP A 64 2.96 3.15 -24.34
CA ASP A 64 4.36 3.02 -24.73
C ASP A 64 4.53 1.85 -25.73
N GLU A 65 5.10 2.13 -26.90
CA GLU A 65 5.35 1.12 -27.96
C GLU A 65 6.24 -0.05 -27.49
N LYS A 66 7.00 0.15 -26.42
CA LYS A 66 7.85 -0.87 -25.80
C LYS A 66 7.18 -1.60 -24.64
N PHE A 67 5.89 -1.34 -24.37
CA PHE A 67 5.17 -2.09 -23.35
C PHE A 67 5.21 -3.59 -23.65
N GLY A 68 5.48 -4.41 -22.65
CA GLY A 68 5.62 -5.87 -22.80
C GLY A 68 6.94 -6.34 -23.43
N GLN A 69 7.80 -5.42 -23.87
CA GLN A 69 9.12 -5.79 -24.37
C GLN A 69 10.14 -5.84 -23.24
N THR A 70 11.03 -6.83 -23.30
CA THR A 70 12.11 -6.96 -22.32
C THR A 70 13.14 -5.84 -22.51
N SER A 71 13.73 -5.39 -21.39
CA SER A 71 14.76 -4.33 -21.41
C SER A 71 16.20 -4.83 -21.60
N GLY A 72 16.38 -6.15 -21.69
CA GLY A 72 17.70 -6.80 -21.79
C GLY A 72 18.39 -7.05 -20.44
N GLY A 73 17.83 -6.56 -19.32
CA GLY A 73 18.29 -6.84 -17.95
C GLY A 73 17.65 -8.11 -17.37
N LYS A 74 17.98 -8.40 -16.12
CA LYS A 74 17.47 -9.57 -15.37
C LYS A 74 17.09 -9.20 -13.95
N ILE A 75 16.20 -9.99 -13.39
CA ILE A 75 16.01 -10.10 -11.94
C ILE A 75 17.05 -11.10 -11.45
N THR A 76 17.95 -10.66 -10.59
CA THR A 76 19.10 -11.48 -10.12
C THR A 76 18.96 -11.87 -8.66
N SER A 77 18.19 -11.12 -7.90
CA SER A 77 18.01 -11.34 -6.47
C SER A 77 16.61 -10.98 -5.99
N ALA A 78 16.30 -11.38 -4.78
CA ALA A 78 15.05 -10.99 -4.11
C ALA A 78 15.24 -10.95 -2.60
N ILE A 79 14.39 -10.19 -1.92
CA ILE A 79 14.24 -10.19 -0.47
C ILE A 79 12.99 -11.02 -0.14
N LEU A 80 13.16 -12.12 0.58
CA LEU A 80 12.08 -12.90 1.14
C LEU A 80 11.86 -12.50 2.60
N VAL A 81 10.64 -12.16 2.95
CA VAL A 81 10.21 -11.87 4.32
C VAL A 81 9.22 -12.94 4.74
N PRO A 82 9.65 -13.97 5.50
CA PRO A 82 8.81 -15.12 5.83
C PRO A 82 7.52 -14.76 6.58
N ALA A 83 7.60 -13.82 7.52
CA ALA A 83 6.48 -13.36 8.34
C ALA A 83 5.59 -12.29 7.66
N ALA A 84 5.85 -11.95 6.40
CA ALA A 84 4.98 -11.04 5.68
C ALA A 84 3.59 -11.65 5.46
N GLY A 85 2.58 -10.79 5.43
CA GLY A 85 1.21 -11.24 5.26
C GLY A 85 0.23 -10.09 5.10
N TYR A 86 -1.04 -10.40 5.25
CA TYR A 86 -2.10 -9.41 5.12
C TYR A 86 -3.22 -9.63 6.14
N VAL A 87 -3.96 -8.58 6.39
CA VAL A 87 -5.17 -8.63 7.21
C VAL A 87 -6.35 -8.98 6.29
N SER A 88 -7.13 -9.97 6.69
CA SER A 88 -8.28 -10.46 5.90
C SER A 88 -9.33 -9.40 5.61
N ASP A 89 -9.56 -8.50 6.58
CA ASP A 89 -10.52 -7.41 6.48
C ASP A 89 -10.03 -6.18 7.27
N PRO A 90 -9.66 -5.07 6.57
CA PRO A 90 -9.18 -3.87 7.23
C PRO A 90 -10.26 -3.18 8.10
N GLN A 91 -11.56 -3.32 7.79
CA GLN A 91 -12.62 -2.77 8.62
C GLN A 91 -12.72 -3.53 9.94
N LEU A 92 -12.65 -4.86 9.91
CA LEU A 92 -12.62 -5.68 11.12
C LEU A 92 -11.34 -5.43 11.95
N ALA A 93 -10.20 -5.18 11.31
CA ALA A 93 -8.97 -4.79 12.00
C ALA A 93 -9.15 -3.47 12.75
N SER A 94 -9.71 -2.46 12.10
CA SER A 94 -10.04 -1.18 12.72
C SER A 94 -11.04 -1.34 13.87
N HIS A 95 -12.04 -2.22 13.71
CA HIS A 95 -12.99 -2.53 14.78
C HIS A 95 -12.32 -3.23 15.96
N ASN A 96 -11.35 -4.13 15.76
CA ASN A 96 -10.56 -4.71 16.85
C ASN A 96 -9.85 -3.63 17.66
N LEU A 97 -9.20 -2.66 17.01
CA LEU A 97 -8.51 -1.56 17.66
C LEU A 97 -9.51 -0.66 18.42
N GLN A 98 -10.67 -0.37 17.83
CA GLN A 98 -11.73 0.38 18.46
C GLN A 98 -12.19 -0.31 19.76
N MET A 99 -12.46 -1.60 19.73
CA MET A 99 -12.90 -2.35 20.90
C MET A 99 -11.83 -2.40 21.99
N ALA A 100 -10.55 -2.56 21.60
CA ALA A 100 -9.45 -2.48 22.56
C ALA A 100 -9.37 -1.10 23.21
N ALA A 101 -9.45 -0.03 22.44
CA ALA A 101 -9.44 1.34 22.97
C ALA A 101 -10.61 1.61 23.92
N LYS A 102 -11.82 1.15 23.59
CA LYS A 102 -13.00 1.23 24.48
C LYS A 102 -12.77 0.53 25.81
N ASN A 103 -12.15 -0.65 25.78
CA ASN A 103 -11.82 -1.38 27.01
C ASN A 103 -10.80 -0.64 27.90
N HIS A 104 -10.06 0.32 27.33
CA HIS A 104 -9.15 1.22 28.03
C HIS A 104 -9.75 2.61 28.31
N GLY A 105 -11.07 2.78 28.16
CA GLY A 105 -11.79 3.98 28.52
C GLY A 105 -11.87 5.04 27.42
N ALA A 106 -11.60 4.71 26.17
CA ALA A 106 -11.79 5.64 25.07
C ALA A 106 -13.25 5.71 24.63
N ASP A 107 -13.74 6.93 24.42
CA ASP A 107 -15.05 7.19 23.84
C ASP A 107 -14.94 7.38 22.33
N PHE A 108 -15.96 6.90 21.60
CA PHE A 108 -16.04 7.02 20.15
C PHE A 108 -17.32 7.73 19.76
N MET A 109 -17.19 8.78 18.97
CA MET A 109 -18.31 9.54 18.43
C MET A 109 -18.29 9.41 16.90
N PHE A 110 -19.25 8.65 16.35
CA PHE A 110 -19.45 8.49 14.92
C PHE A 110 -20.42 9.53 14.37
N ASN A 111 -20.38 9.76 13.06
CA ASN A 111 -21.22 10.76 12.39
C ASN A 111 -21.09 12.15 13.01
N ALA A 112 -19.89 12.47 13.50
CA ALA A 112 -19.56 13.71 14.18
C ALA A 112 -18.51 14.49 13.38
N PRO A 113 -18.86 15.01 12.19
CA PRO A 113 -17.90 15.73 11.37
C PRO A 113 -17.44 17.01 12.05
N VAL A 114 -16.12 17.19 12.11
CA VAL A 114 -15.48 18.41 12.62
C VAL A 114 -15.63 19.53 11.62
N SER A 115 -16.01 20.71 12.10
CA SER A 115 -16.09 21.94 11.30
C SER A 115 -14.94 22.90 11.57
N THR A 116 -14.36 22.86 12.78
CA THR A 116 -13.28 23.77 13.19
C THR A 116 -12.39 23.07 14.21
N VAL A 117 -11.09 23.28 14.14
CA VAL A 117 -10.15 23.00 15.21
C VAL A 117 -9.93 24.28 16.00
N ILE A 118 -10.19 24.24 17.30
CA ILE A 118 -10.01 25.40 18.19
C ILE A 118 -8.52 25.54 18.49
N THR A 119 -7.95 26.69 18.13
CA THR A 119 -6.55 27.02 18.43
C THR A 119 -6.48 28.41 19.07
N ASP A 120 -5.71 28.54 20.14
CA ASP A 120 -5.34 29.82 20.73
C ASP A 120 -3.83 29.86 20.93
N LYS A 121 -3.15 30.85 20.33
CA LYS A 121 -1.69 31.05 20.41
C LYS A 121 -0.88 29.78 20.16
N ASN A 122 -1.29 28.99 19.14
CA ASN A 122 -0.69 27.70 18.77
C ASN A 122 -0.92 26.56 19.79
N VAL A 123 -1.89 26.68 20.66
CA VAL A 123 -2.32 25.62 21.57
C VAL A 123 -3.69 25.12 21.14
N SER A 124 -3.87 23.82 21.05
CA SER A 124 -5.19 23.24 20.76
C SER A 124 -6.12 23.40 21.96
N GLY A 125 -7.35 23.86 21.69
CA GLY A 125 -8.44 23.94 22.67
C GLY A 125 -9.53 22.88 22.44
N GLY A 126 -9.40 22.05 21.41
CA GLY A 126 -10.39 21.05 21.05
C GLY A 126 -10.95 21.23 19.65
N VAL A 127 -12.18 20.81 19.42
CA VAL A 127 -12.87 20.88 18.13
C VAL A 127 -14.31 21.35 18.25
N VAL A 128 -14.84 21.94 17.18
CA VAL A 128 -16.27 22.23 17.01
C VAL A 128 -16.82 21.26 15.95
N LEU A 129 -17.93 20.61 16.24
CA LEU A 129 -18.62 19.74 15.31
C LEU A 129 -19.56 20.55 14.38
N LYS A 130 -19.96 19.98 13.25
CA LYS A 130 -20.90 20.64 12.31
C LYS A 130 -22.28 20.93 12.94
N ASN A 131 -22.69 20.19 13.97
CA ASN A 131 -23.93 20.44 14.71
C ASN A 131 -23.82 21.57 15.76
N GLY A 132 -22.62 22.15 15.91
CA GLY A 132 -22.33 23.21 16.88
C GLY A 132 -21.80 22.76 18.22
N ASP A 133 -21.75 21.47 18.51
CA ASP A 133 -21.19 20.95 19.75
C ASP A 133 -19.70 21.22 19.85
N VAL A 134 -19.23 21.55 21.05
CA VAL A 134 -17.81 21.81 21.34
C VAL A 134 -17.25 20.68 22.19
N ILE A 135 -16.17 20.10 21.72
CA ILE A 135 -15.39 19.11 22.47
C ILE A 135 -14.07 19.76 22.86
N SER A 136 -13.94 20.11 24.14
CA SER A 136 -12.72 20.73 24.68
C SER A 136 -11.66 19.67 24.96
N SER A 137 -10.41 19.94 24.58
CA SER A 137 -9.27 19.06 24.90
C SER A 137 -7.97 19.85 24.94
N GLY A 138 -7.02 19.41 25.74
CA GLY A 138 -5.68 19.99 25.82
C GLY A 138 -4.78 19.61 24.62
N SER A 139 -5.18 18.61 23.82
CA SER A 139 -4.44 18.17 22.65
C SER A 139 -5.40 17.59 21.61
N THR A 140 -5.16 17.87 20.35
CA THR A 140 -5.90 17.30 19.23
C THR A 140 -4.94 16.57 18.31
N ILE A 141 -5.22 15.29 18.02
CA ILE A 141 -4.42 14.46 17.13
C ILE A 141 -5.17 14.32 15.80
N ASN A 142 -4.56 14.79 14.72
CA ASN A 142 -5.09 14.59 13.37
C ASN A 142 -4.64 13.23 12.82
N ALA A 143 -5.55 12.27 12.79
CA ALA A 143 -5.36 10.94 12.19
C ALA A 143 -6.40 10.67 11.08
N SER A 144 -6.78 11.72 10.32
CA SER A 144 -7.91 11.71 9.38
C SER A 144 -7.59 11.06 8.02
N GLY A 145 -6.45 10.38 7.88
CA GLY A 145 -6.09 9.69 6.63
C GLY A 145 -6.11 10.65 5.42
N PRO A 146 -6.90 10.35 4.37
CA PRO A 146 -6.95 11.19 3.16
C PRO A 146 -7.52 12.59 3.40
N HIS A 147 -8.18 12.86 4.54
CA HIS A 147 -8.69 14.18 4.92
C HIS A 147 -7.72 15.00 5.79
N SER A 148 -6.53 14.49 6.07
CA SER A 148 -5.59 15.14 7.00
C SER A 148 -5.21 16.56 6.60
N SER A 149 -5.07 16.84 5.29
CA SER A 149 -4.79 18.18 4.79
C SER A 149 -5.92 19.18 5.10
N ILE A 150 -7.16 18.74 5.07
CA ILE A 150 -8.34 19.55 5.39
C ILE A 150 -8.33 19.92 6.88
N ILE A 151 -8.08 18.95 7.75
CA ILE A 151 -8.00 19.18 9.20
C ILE A 151 -6.81 20.11 9.55
N ASN A 152 -5.67 19.95 8.88
CA ASN A 152 -4.53 20.85 9.04
C ASN A 152 -4.84 22.30 8.63
N GLN A 153 -5.62 22.49 7.56
CA GLN A 153 -6.13 23.81 7.17
C GLN A 153 -7.09 24.40 8.22
N MET A 154 -8.03 23.59 8.75
CA MET A 154 -8.94 24.02 9.82
C MET A 154 -8.19 24.43 11.09
N ALA A 155 -7.05 23.82 11.38
CA ALA A 155 -6.20 24.17 12.51
C ALA A 155 -5.28 25.38 12.23
N GLY A 156 -5.23 25.89 10.99
CA GLY A 156 -4.37 27.01 10.61
C GLY A 156 -2.87 26.68 10.59
N ILE A 157 -2.50 25.39 10.50
CA ILE A 157 -1.10 24.94 10.56
C ILE A 157 -0.57 24.45 9.21
N ALA A 158 -1.40 24.38 8.17
CA ALA A 158 -1.06 23.79 6.88
C ALA A 158 0.24 24.36 6.29
N ASP A 159 0.40 25.68 6.31
CA ASP A 159 1.57 26.36 5.72
C ASP A 159 2.86 26.19 6.55
N SER A 160 2.75 25.77 7.81
CA SER A 160 3.90 25.55 8.69
C SER A 160 4.46 24.14 8.62
N LEU A 161 3.74 23.23 7.96
CA LEU A 161 4.13 21.81 7.88
C LEU A 161 5.13 21.58 6.75
N LYS A 162 6.21 20.86 7.05
CA LYS A 162 7.20 20.43 6.06
C LYS A 162 6.70 19.28 5.18
N ILE A 163 5.78 18.47 5.71
CA ILE A 163 5.18 17.33 5.02
C ILE A 163 3.72 17.64 4.78
N THR A 164 3.29 17.57 3.53
CA THR A 164 1.89 17.71 3.12
C THR A 164 1.34 16.39 2.63
N THR A 165 0.05 16.16 2.85
CA THR A 165 -0.65 14.96 2.38
C THR A 165 -1.67 15.31 1.31
N ARG A 166 -1.86 14.39 0.37
CA ARG A 166 -2.87 14.48 -0.70
C ARG A 166 -3.60 13.15 -0.81
N ALA A 167 -4.90 13.20 -1.05
CA ALA A 167 -5.66 12.00 -1.37
C ALA A 167 -5.34 11.56 -2.80
N VAL A 168 -4.84 10.35 -2.96
CA VAL A 168 -4.54 9.75 -4.27
C VAL A 168 -5.45 8.55 -4.46
N ARG A 169 -6.06 8.46 -5.65
CA ARG A 169 -6.89 7.33 -6.01
C ARG A 169 -6.02 6.21 -6.56
N HIS A 170 -6.17 5.02 -5.98
CA HIS A 170 -5.57 3.79 -6.46
C HIS A 170 -6.65 2.81 -6.90
N GLU A 171 -6.33 2.03 -7.92
CA GLU A 171 -7.16 0.92 -8.38
C GLU A 171 -6.48 -0.40 -8.03
N VAL A 172 -7.30 -1.40 -7.73
CA VAL A 172 -6.83 -2.78 -7.57
C VAL A 172 -7.64 -3.70 -8.48
N VAL A 173 -6.97 -4.73 -8.96
CA VAL A 173 -7.54 -5.76 -9.82
C VAL A 173 -7.77 -7.01 -8.99
N TYR A 174 -8.95 -7.62 -9.14
CA TYR A 174 -9.21 -8.97 -8.66
C TYR A 174 -9.34 -9.89 -9.87
N LEU A 175 -8.48 -10.90 -9.93
CA LEU A 175 -8.54 -11.94 -10.95
C LEU A 175 -8.70 -13.29 -10.26
N PRO A 176 -9.51 -14.21 -10.80
CA PRO A 176 -9.57 -15.58 -10.31
C PRO A 176 -8.17 -16.18 -10.34
N ALA A 177 -7.68 -16.64 -9.19
CA ALA A 177 -6.40 -17.30 -9.11
C ALA A 177 -6.53 -18.75 -9.62
N ASP A 178 -5.65 -19.16 -10.51
CA ASP A 178 -5.59 -20.54 -10.93
C ASP A 178 -4.80 -21.42 -9.92
N ALA A 179 -4.87 -22.72 -10.10
CA ALA A 179 -4.20 -23.67 -9.21
C ALA A 179 -2.67 -23.46 -9.14
N ARG A 180 -2.06 -22.88 -10.17
CA ARG A 180 -0.62 -22.60 -10.23
C ARG A 180 -0.22 -21.50 -9.25
N HIS A 181 -1.04 -20.46 -9.08
CA HIS A 181 -0.82 -19.41 -8.09
C HIS A 181 -0.79 -19.97 -6.66
N PHE A 182 -1.68 -20.91 -6.35
CA PHE A 182 -1.68 -21.59 -5.05
C PHE A 182 -0.48 -22.55 -4.91
N GLN A 183 -0.03 -23.19 -5.99
CA GLN A 183 1.19 -24.01 -6.00
C GLN A 183 2.46 -23.18 -5.76
N MET A 184 2.46 -21.90 -6.13
CA MET A 184 3.52 -20.93 -5.84
C MET A 184 3.51 -20.45 -4.38
N GLY A 185 2.75 -21.10 -3.50
CA GLY A 185 2.70 -20.84 -2.06
C GLY A 185 1.88 -19.62 -1.65
N GLY A 186 1.15 -19.00 -2.59
CA GLY A 186 0.22 -17.91 -2.28
C GLY A 186 0.86 -16.69 -1.60
N ARG A 187 2.13 -16.40 -1.91
CA ARG A 187 2.89 -15.32 -1.27
C ARG A 187 2.55 -13.95 -1.85
N PHE A 188 2.80 -12.93 -1.05
CA PHE A 188 2.84 -11.56 -1.50
C PHE A 188 4.07 -11.35 -2.39
N LEU A 189 3.91 -10.77 -3.57
CA LEU A 189 5.00 -10.46 -4.50
C LEU A 189 4.99 -8.98 -4.83
N VAL A 190 6.14 -8.33 -4.70
CA VAL A 190 6.37 -6.95 -5.13
C VAL A 190 7.39 -6.97 -6.26
N ASP A 191 7.04 -6.34 -7.37
CA ASP A 191 7.87 -6.23 -8.55
C ASP A 191 7.96 -4.77 -9.00
N THR A 192 9.01 -4.10 -8.55
CA THR A 192 9.28 -2.70 -8.94
C THR A 192 9.80 -2.58 -10.36
N ASP A 193 10.38 -3.65 -10.92
CA ASP A 193 10.85 -3.70 -12.31
C ASP A 193 9.69 -3.63 -13.31
N ALA A 194 8.60 -4.36 -13.06
CA ALA A 194 7.41 -4.31 -13.88
C ALA A 194 6.35 -3.31 -13.38
N GLY A 195 6.44 -2.83 -12.14
CA GLY A 195 5.58 -1.78 -11.60
C GLY A 195 4.27 -2.27 -10.98
N PHE A 196 4.24 -3.45 -10.36
CA PHE A 196 3.06 -4.00 -9.72
C PHE A 196 3.38 -4.74 -8.42
N TYR A 197 2.37 -4.96 -7.61
CA TYR A 197 2.39 -5.96 -6.56
C TYR A 197 1.19 -6.88 -6.69
N GLN A 198 1.29 -8.08 -6.16
CA GLN A 198 0.17 -9.01 -6.07
C GLN A 198 0.19 -9.80 -4.77
N ARG A 199 -0.99 -10.22 -4.33
CA ARG A 199 -1.17 -11.12 -3.20
C ARG A 199 -2.39 -12.01 -3.38
N PRO A 200 -2.45 -13.17 -2.72
CA PRO A 200 -3.68 -13.94 -2.64
C PRO A 200 -4.75 -13.16 -1.85
N ASP A 201 -6.01 -13.34 -2.22
CA ASP A 201 -7.17 -12.82 -1.50
C ASP A 201 -8.34 -13.82 -1.62
N GLY A 202 -8.41 -14.76 -0.69
CA GLY A 202 -9.33 -15.89 -0.79
C GLY A 202 -9.02 -16.78 -1.99
N ALA A 203 -9.96 -16.90 -2.93
CA ALA A 203 -9.80 -17.65 -4.19
C ALA A 203 -9.28 -16.78 -5.35
N ASP A 204 -9.04 -15.49 -5.10
CA ASP A 204 -8.63 -14.51 -6.11
C ASP A 204 -7.19 -14.08 -5.89
N LEU A 205 -6.65 -13.41 -6.91
CA LEU A 205 -5.41 -12.68 -6.89
C LEU A 205 -5.73 -11.19 -6.90
N LEU A 206 -5.29 -10.48 -5.86
CA LEU A 206 -5.34 -9.02 -5.81
C LEU A 206 -4.05 -8.47 -6.41
N ILE A 207 -4.16 -7.56 -7.37
CA ILE A 207 -3.04 -6.91 -8.05
C ILE A 207 -3.20 -5.40 -7.90
N GLY A 208 -2.11 -4.70 -7.59
CA GLY A 208 -2.04 -3.25 -7.49
C GLY A 208 -0.74 -2.70 -8.09
N THR A 209 -0.64 -1.38 -8.16
CA THR A 209 0.55 -0.68 -8.66
C THR A 209 1.57 -0.43 -7.55
N THR A 210 2.85 -0.42 -7.89
CA THR A 210 3.94 0.11 -7.05
C THR A 210 4.15 1.61 -7.23
N ASP A 211 3.24 2.29 -7.90
CA ASP A 211 3.29 3.73 -8.22
C ASP A 211 4.57 4.18 -8.93
N PRO A 212 4.95 3.52 -10.03
CA PRO A 212 6.08 4.01 -10.80
C PRO A 212 5.78 5.39 -11.40
N GLU A 213 6.80 6.20 -11.62
CA GLU A 213 6.67 7.58 -12.12
C GLU A 213 5.83 7.71 -13.40
N CYS A 214 5.84 6.68 -14.26
CA CYS A 214 5.06 6.68 -15.50
C CYS A 214 3.54 6.61 -15.31
N ASP A 215 3.04 6.17 -14.14
CA ASP A 215 1.61 6.07 -13.87
C ASP A 215 0.97 7.43 -13.57
N GLY A 216 1.79 8.39 -13.19
CA GLY A 216 1.30 9.68 -12.71
C GLY A 216 0.55 9.56 -11.38
N MET A 217 0.19 10.70 -10.84
CA MET A 217 -0.48 10.77 -9.53
C MET A 217 -1.93 11.26 -9.73
N ASN A 218 -2.89 10.38 -9.50
CA ASN A 218 -4.32 10.72 -9.60
C ASN A 218 -4.81 11.33 -8.28
N VAL A 219 -4.54 12.62 -8.08
CA VAL A 219 -5.01 13.36 -6.90
C VAL A 219 -6.50 13.64 -7.02
N VAL A 220 -7.26 13.29 -5.99
CA VAL A 220 -8.73 13.39 -5.98
C VAL A 220 -9.24 14.10 -4.72
N ASN A 221 -10.49 14.53 -4.77
CA ASN A 221 -11.22 14.88 -3.57
C ASN A 221 -11.66 13.58 -2.87
N SER A 222 -11.31 13.41 -1.60
CA SER A 222 -11.56 12.18 -0.83
C SER A 222 -13.05 11.84 -0.65
N ASP A 223 -13.92 12.83 -0.71
CA ASP A 223 -15.37 12.64 -0.58
C ASP A 223 -16.10 12.50 -1.93
N HIS A 224 -15.48 13.02 -3.01
CA HIS A 224 -16.10 13.11 -4.33
C HIS A 224 -15.11 12.73 -5.42
N TYR A 225 -14.98 11.44 -5.71
CA TYR A 225 -14.15 10.95 -6.80
C TYR A 225 -14.91 9.98 -7.69
N ASN A 226 -14.46 9.83 -8.93
CA ASN A 226 -15.00 8.82 -9.83
C ASN A 226 -14.53 7.43 -9.41
N ALA A 227 -15.46 6.55 -9.06
CA ALA A 227 -15.17 5.17 -8.64
C ALA A 227 -15.13 4.17 -9.82
N SER A 228 -15.36 4.64 -11.07
CA SER A 228 -15.28 3.76 -12.24
C SER A 228 -13.82 3.36 -12.49
N VAL A 229 -13.61 2.12 -12.93
CA VAL A 229 -12.29 1.63 -13.34
C VAL A 229 -11.78 2.40 -14.56
N THR A 230 -10.47 2.58 -14.62
CA THR A 230 -9.78 3.27 -15.72
C THR A 230 -8.80 2.32 -16.42
N GLU A 231 -8.05 2.82 -17.39
CA GLU A 231 -6.97 2.08 -18.04
C GLU A 231 -5.92 1.56 -17.05
N GLN A 232 -5.75 2.23 -15.90
CA GLN A 232 -4.82 1.78 -14.84
C GLN A 232 -5.16 0.38 -14.34
N TRP A 233 -6.45 0.03 -14.26
CA TRP A 233 -6.88 -1.32 -13.89
C TRP A 233 -6.33 -2.37 -14.87
N THR A 234 -6.48 -2.13 -16.18
CA THR A 234 -5.98 -3.02 -17.24
C THR A 234 -4.45 -3.08 -17.26
N LEU A 235 -3.80 -1.93 -17.07
CA LEU A 235 -2.34 -1.81 -17.04
C LEU A 235 -1.72 -2.70 -15.95
N GLN A 236 -2.27 -2.69 -14.75
CA GLN A 236 -1.78 -3.50 -13.63
C GLN A 236 -1.89 -5.00 -13.92
N ALA A 237 -3.02 -5.45 -14.48
CA ALA A 237 -3.21 -6.84 -14.87
C ALA A 237 -2.17 -7.29 -15.91
N TYR A 238 -1.91 -6.47 -16.91
CA TYR A 238 -0.91 -6.78 -17.95
C TYR A 238 0.53 -6.75 -17.43
N ARG A 239 0.85 -5.84 -16.50
CA ARG A 239 2.18 -5.84 -15.85
C ARG A 239 2.40 -7.14 -15.07
N ALA A 240 1.41 -7.59 -14.32
CA ALA A 240 1.49 -8.87 -13.60
C ALA A 240 1.64 -10.06 -14.56
N ALA A 241 0.91 -10.06 -15.68
CA ALA A 241 1.01 -11.10 -16.70
C ALA A 241 2.39 -11.20 -17.35
N GLN A 242 3.16 -10.12 -17.45
CA GLN A 242 4.54 -10.17 -17.96
C GLN A 242 5.44 -11.05 -17.09
N ARG A 243 5.21 -11.08 -15.79
CA ARG A 243 6.04 -11.84 -14.85
C ARG A 243 5.65 -13.31 -14.74
N SER A 244 4.40 -13.62 -15.03
CA SER A 244 3.85 -14.98 -14.95
C SER A 244 3.27 -15.38 -16.32
N PRO A 245 4.10 -15.73 -17.29
CA PRO A 245 3.60 -16.19 -18.59
C PRO A 245 2.81 -17.48 -18.40
N ALA A 246 1.78 -17.64 -19.24
CA ALA A 246 0.82 -18.75 -19.21
C ALA A 246 1.45 -20.14 -19.39
#